data_b26d0e45dd6ea54fe613a2900d90226f
#
_entry.id   b26d0e45dd6ea54fe613a2900d90226f
#
_cell.length_a   1.000
_cell.length_b   1.000
_cell.length_c   1.000
_cell.angle_alpha   90.00
_cell.angle_beta   90.00
_cell.angle_gamma   90.00
#
_symmetry.space_group_name_H-M   'P 1'
#
loop_
_entity.id
_entity.type
_entity.pdbx_description
1 polymer ?
#
loop_
_entity_poly.entity_id
_entity_poly.type
_entity_poly.pdbx_seq_one_letter_code
_entity_poly.pdbx_strand_id
1 'polypeptide(L)'
;DTARITMSEKAGMRDIQELYSLQYSNDLNDYPNTATFTNVRAVTAGRIKEGKLYRTASPINNENGRANFANNFIESVGVATVLNLSDSYQDVEKYLANTNCNSEYYRNLYANGKVIAVDLTGNFYSDEFAYSVVEGLNFLAKNEPPYCIHCTEGKDRTGFTAMILEALLGATLDEIIDDYMLSFYNYYGINKDKEPKRYQAVLNVNLMEM
;
A
#
# COMPACT_ATOMS: atom_id res chain seq x y z
N ASP A 1 -30.24 -23.17 -12.28
CA ASP A 1 -29.18 -22.82 -11.31
C ASP A 1 -27.77 -23.05 -11.84
N THR A 2 -27.49 -24.16 -12.54
CA THR A 2 -26.18 -24.47 -13.14
C THR A 2 -25.73 -23.40 -14.14
N ALA A 3 -26.63 -22.87 -14.97
CA ALA A 3 -26.31 -21.82 -15.94
C ALA A 3 -25.92 -20.48 -15.26
N ARG A 4 -26.49 -20.15 -14.12
CA ARG A 4 -26.16 -18.95 -13.34
C ARG A 4 -24.78 -19.06 -12.69
N ILE A 5 -24.44 -20.23 -12.13
CA ILE A 5 -23.12 -20.51 -11.54
C ILE A 5 -22.05 -20.42 -12.63
N THR A 6 -22.25 -21.05 -13.80
CA THR A 6 -21.30 -21.02 -14.92
C THR A 6 -21.09 -19.61 -15.50
N MET A 7 -22.12 -18.74 -15.46
CA MET A 7 -21.96 -17.35 -15.89
C MET A 7 -21.18 -16.51 -14.86
N SER A 8 -21.37 -16.77 -13.57
CA SER A 8 -20.62 -16.13 -12.47
C SER A 8 -19.13 -16.54 -12.52
N GLU A 9 -18.83 -17.82 -12.69
CA GLU A 9 -17.46 -18.33 -12.83
C GLU A 9 -16.74 -17.72 -14.04
N LYS A 10 -17.41 -17.63 -15.20
CA LYS A 10 -16.84 -17.00 -16.39
C LYS A 10 -16.64 -15.48 -16.24
N ALA A 11 -17.47 -14.80 -15.45
CA ALA A 11 -17.29 -13.39 -15.13
C ALA A 11 -16.06 -13.20 -14.23
N GLY A 12 -15.92 -13.98 -13.17
CA GLY A 12 -14.75 -13.96 -12.30
C GLY A 12 -13.44 -14.25 -13.03
N MET A 13 -13.43 -15.24 -13.93
CA MET A 13 -12.26 -15.52 -14.75
C MET A 13 -11.87 -14.35 -15.67
N ARG A 14 -12.83 -13.62 -16.24
CA ARG A 14 -12.55 -12.41 -17.03
C ARG A 14 -11.98 -11.29 -16.20
N ASP A 15 -12.53 -11.06 -15.01
CA ASP A 15 -12.06 -10.05 -14.09
C ASP A 15 -10.61 -10.32 -13.67
N ILE A 16 -10.28 -11.57 -13.37
CA ILE A 16 -8.91 -12.00 -13.06
C ILE A 16 -7.97 -11.76 -14.26
N GLN A 17 -8.37 -12.14 -15.48
CA GLN A 17 -7.56 -11.91 -16.68
C GLN A 17 -7.35 -10.41 -16.94
N GLU A 18 -8.35 -9.57 -16.71
CA GLU A 18 -8.26 -8.12 -16.85
C GLU A 18 -7.21 -7.55 -15.88
N LEU A 19 -7.19 -8.00 -14.62
CA LEU A 19 -6.20 -7.56 -13.63
C LEU A 19 -4.78 -7.97 -13.99
N TYR A 20 -4.56 -9.19 -14.50
CA TYR A 20 -3.24 -9.64 -14.94
C TYR A 20 -2.73 -8.91 -16.18
N SER A 21 -3.59 -8.23 -16.92
CA SER A 21 -3.21 -7.41 -18.08
C SER A 21 -2.75 -5.99 -17.72
N LEU A 22 -2.93 -5.57 -16.47
CA LEU A 22 -2.57 -4.22 -16.03
C LEU A 22 -1.05 -4.03 -16.06
N GLN A 23 -0.62 -2.96 -16.70
CA GLN A 23 0.78 -2.55 -16.77
C GLN A 23 0.92 -1.12 -16.27
N TYR A 24 2.01 -0.81 -15.60
CA TYR A 24 2.37 0.55 -15.22
C TYR A 24 3.83 0.87 -15.57
N SER A 25 4.14 2.15 -15.71
CA SER A 25 5.48 2.62 -16.00
C SER A 25 6.30 2.82 -14.71
N ASN A 26 7.62 2.65 -14.82
CA ASN A 26 8.58 3.04 -13.80
C ASN A 26 9.31 4.35 -14.15
N ASP A 27 8.86 5.08 -15.20
CA ASP A 27 9.36 6.40 -15.53
C ASP A 27 8.48 7.48 -14.87
N LEU A 28 9.09 8.36 -14.08
CA LEU A 28 8.40 9.48 -13.44
C LEU A 28 7.70 10.39 -14.45
N ASN A 29 8.25 10.53 -15.67
CA ASN A 29 7.69 11.41 -16.69
C ASN A 29 6.31 10.95 -17.22
N ASP A 30 5.95 9.68 -16.97
CA ASP A 30 4.64 9.15 -17.34
C ASP A 30 3.56 9.46 -16.28
N TYR A 31 3.92 10.15 -15.20
CA TYR A 31 3.04 10.49 -14.10
C TYR A 31 2.87 12.01 -13.95
N PRO A 32 1.71 12.48 -13.50
CA PRO A 32 1.46 13.92 -13.35
C PRO A 32 2.34 14.60 -12.29
N ASN A 33 2.80 13.84 -11.31
CA ASN A 33 3.67 14.33 -10.22
C ASN A 33 4.29 13.16 -9.44
N THR A 34 5.22 13.50 -8.54
CA THR A 34 5.93 12.53 -7.69
C THR A 34 5.01 11.82 -6.71
N ALA A 35 3.95 12.45 -6.23
CA ALA A 35 3.02 11.82 -5.29
C ALA A 35 2.23 10.68 -5.96
N THR A 36 1.78 10.88 -7.20
CA THR A 36 1.15 9.83 -8.01
C THR A 36 2.15 8.71 -8.32
N PHE A 37 3.37 9.07 -8.74
CA PHE A 37 4.44 8.11 -9.04
C PHE A 37 4.78 7.22 -7.85
N THR A 38 4.91 7.78 -6.66
CA THR A 38 5.24 7.05 -5.44
C THR A 38 4.02 6.48 -4.71
N ASN A 39 2.82 6.69 -5.25
CA ASN A 39 1.56 6.31 -4.61
C ASN A 39 1.42 6.83 -3.17
N VAL A 40 2.01 8.01 -2.91
CA VAL A 40 2.05 8.60 -1.57
C VAL A 40 0.80 9.42 -1.30
N ARG A 41 0.26 9.29 -0.09
CA ARG A 41 -0.84 10.11 0.40
C ARG A 41 -1.03 10.03 1.91
N ALA A 42 -1.72 11.03 2.47
CA ALA A 42 -2.33 10.92 3.79
C ALA A 42 -3.57 10.00 3.72
N VAL A 43 -3.77 9.21 4.75
CA VAL A 43 -5.00 8.45 4.98
C VAL A 43 -5.84 9.23 5.97
N THR A 44 -7.07 9.60 5.59
CA THR A 44 -7.96 10.47 6.39
C THR A 44 -9.38 9.91 6.56
N ALA A 45 -9.59 8.65 6.15
CA ALA A 45 -10.89 7.98 6.26
C ALA A 45 -11.33 7.77 7.72
N GLY A 46 -12.62 7.85 7.98
CA GLY A 46 -13.19 7.67 9.30
C GLY A 46 -12.70 8.71 10.31
N ARG A 47 -12.14 8.26 11.44
CA ARG A 47 -11.60 9.12 12.52
C ARG A 47 -10.09 9.34 12.42
N ILE A 48 -9.45 8.95 11.32
CA ILE A 48 -8.03 9.20 11.12
C ILE A 48 -7.84 10.70 10.88
N LYS A 49 -7.11 11.36 11.78
CA LYS A 49 -6.84 12.78 11.66
C LYS A 49 -5.79 13.05 10.59
N GLU A 50 -5.99 14.12 9.83
CA GLU A 50 -5.01 14.60 8.85
C GLU A 50 -3.60 14.72 9.47
N GLY A 51 -2.59 14.34 8.70
CA GLY A 51 -1.19 14.39 9.14
C GLY A 51 -0.79 13.31 10.15
N LYS A 52 -1.63 12.30 10.41
CA LYS A 52 -1.32 11.23 11.39
C LYS A 52 -0.93 9.90 10.76
N LEU A 53 -1.46 9.58 9.59
CA LEU A 53 -1.16 8.35 8.87
C LEU A 53 -0.90 8.66 7.41
N TYR A 54 0.19 8.12 6.89
CA TYR A 54 0.58 8.18 5.50
C TYR A 54 0.79 6.77 4.95
N ARG A 55 0.61 6.61 3.64
CA ARG A 55 0.98 5.39 2.91
C ARG A 55 1.75 5.73 1.65
N THR A 56 2.68 4.84 1.23
CA THR A 56 3.56 5.08 0.08
C THR A 56 4.13 3.77 -0.48
N ALA A 57 4.73 3.83 -1.68
CA ALA A 57 5.69 2.84 -2.14
C ALA A 57 6.91 2.79 -1.20
N SER A 58 7.74 1.76 -1.33
CA SER A 58 8.90 1.59 -0.45
C SER A 58 9.85 2.80 -0.46
N PRO A 59 10.18 3.36 0.72
CA PRO A 59 11.20 4.42 0.82
C PRO A 59 12.65 3.91 0.73
N ILE A 60 12.86 2.59 0.66
CA ILE A 60 14.22 1.99 0.70
C ILE A 60 14.48 0.99 -0.44
N ASN A 61 13.45 0.26 -0.90
CA ASN A 61 13.59 -0.59 -2.08
C ASN A 61 13.41 0.25 -3.35
N ASN A 62 14.52 0.49 -4.06
CA ASN A 62 14.53 1.32 -5.28
C ASN A 62 14.40 0.51 -6.58
N GLU A 63 13.91 -0.70 -6.52
CA GLU A 63 13.70 -1.56 -7.70
C GLU A 63 12.89 -0.85 -8.80
N ASN A 64 11.87 -0.12 -8.40
CA ASN A 64 10.97 0.63 -9.29
C ASN A 64 11.29 2.13 -9.38
N GLY A 65 12.46 2.58 -8.92
CA GLY A 65 12.91 3.97 -9.00
C GLY A 65 12.18 4.97 -8.10
N ARG A 66 11.34 4.48 -7.15
CA ARG A 66 10.46 5.32 -6.33
C ARG A 66 11.02 5.70 -4.97
N ALA A 67 12.00 4.94 -4.47
CA ALA A 67 12.44 5.03 -3.07
C ALA A 67 12.94 6.41 -2.66
N ASN A 68 13.73 7.08 -3.48
CA ASN A 68 14.24 8.42 -3.18
C ASN A 68 13.12 9.43 -2.95
N PHE A 69 12.09 9.39 -3.79
CA PHE A 69 10.95 10.31 -3.69
C PHE A 69 10.07 9.98 -2.48
N ALA A 70 9.85 8.69 -2.22
CA ALA A 70 9.12 8.24 -1.04
C ALA A 70 9.85 8.61 0.25
N ASN A 71 11.19 8.44 0.31
CA ASN A 71 11.99 8.84 1.46
C ASN A 71 11.95 10.36 1.70
N ASN A 72 12.11 11.16 0.65
CA ASN A 72 12.01 12.63 0.76
C ASN A 72 10.63 13.07 1.26
N PHE A 73 9.57 12.36 0.85
CA PHE A 73 8.23 12.66 1.33
C PHE A 73 8.09 12.37 2.83
N ILE A 74 8.46 11.17 3.30
CA ILE A 74 8.32 10.82 4.73
C ILE A 74 9.15 11.73 5.63
N GLU A 75 10.31 12.20 5.16
CA GLU A 75 11.11 13.22 5.83
C GLU A 75 10.37 14.55 5.87
N SER A 76 9.82 15.01 4.75
CA SER A 76 9.15 16.31 4.64
C SER A 76 7.93 16.47 5.55
N VAL A 77 7.23 15.37 5.84
CA VAL A 77 6.07 15.34 6.74
C VAL A 77 6.42 14.89 8.16
N GLY A 78 7.70 14.63 8.43
CA GLY A 78 8.20 14.27 9.76
C GLY A 78 7.66 12.95 10.29
N VAL A 79 7.57 11.92 9.44
CA VAL A 79 7.15 10.57 9.88
C VAL A 79 7.99 10.13 11.07
N ALA A 80 7.35 9.75 12.16
CA ALA A 80 8.02 9.33 13.39
C ALA A 80 8.10 7.80 13.54
N THR A 81 7.21 7.06 12.90
CA THR A 81 7.12 5.58 13.03
C THR A 81 6.73 4.96 11.69
N VAL A 82 7.39 3.85 11.33
CA VAL A 82 7.18 3.16 10.05
C VAL A 82 6.79 1.71 10.28
N LEU A 83 5.75 1.27 9.57
CA LEU A 83 5.40 -0.13 9.38
C LEU A 83 5.75 -0.56 7.96
N ASN A 84 6.80 -1.35 7.84
CA ASN A 84 7.25 -1.97 6.60
C ASN A 84 6.60 -3.35 6.47
N LEU A 85 5.75 -3.49 5.47
CA LEU A 85 4.92 -4.68 5.26
C LEU A 85 5.57 -5.71 4.32
N SER A 86 6.62 -5.33 3.59
CA SER A 86 7.13 -6.15 2.48
C SER A 86 8.47 -6.80 2.71
N ASP A 87 9.23 -6.29 3.66
CA ASP A 87 10.64 -6.64 3.77
C ASP A 87 10.92 -7.36 5.10
N SER A 88 11.83 -8.32 5.09
CA SER A 88 12.46 -8.83 6.29
C SER A 88 13.46 -7.81 6.85
N TYR A 89 13.89 -7.97 8.10
CA TYR A 89 14.97 -7.13 8.65
C TYR A 89 16.27 -7.24 7.84
N GLN A 90 16.57 -8.42 7.29
CA GLN A 90 17.74 -8.62 6.43
C GLN A 90 17.62 -7.81 5.11
N ASP A 91 16.43 -7.75 4.52
CA ASP A 91 16.20 -6.95 3.32
C ASP A 91 16.30 -5.45 3.62
N VAL A 92 15.75 -5.01 4.75
CA VAL A 92 15.88 -3.61 5.21
C VAL A 92 17.36 -3.24 5.34
N GLU A 93 18.18 -4.04 6.02
CA GLU A 93 19.62 -3.81 6.17
C GLU A 93 20.34 -3.77 4.82
N LYS A 94 20.01 -4.69 3.91
CA LYS A 94 20.53 -4.73 2.55
C LYS A 94 20.21 -3.46 1.77
N TYR A 95 18.95 -2.99 1.83
CA TYR A 95 18.55 -1.77 1.12
C TYR A 95 19.19 -0.53 1.74
N LEU A 96 19.30 -0.45 3.06
CA LEU A 96 19.96 0.66 3.75
C LEU A 96 21.47 0.70 3.53
N ALA A 97 22.11 -0.43 3.22
CA ALA A 97 23.50 -0.48 2.83
C ALA A 97 23.73 0.00 1.39
N ASN A 98 22.69 0.10 0.56
CA ASN A 98 22.80 0.55 -0.83
C ASN A 98 22.94 2.08 -0.89
N THR A 99 24.09 2.55 -1.34
CA THR A 99 24.40 3.99 -1.45
C THR A 99 23.74 4.68 -2.66
N ASN A 100 23.14 3.92 -3.58
CA ASN A 100 22.46 4.48 -4.76
C ASN A 100 21.05 5.01 -4.46
N CYS A 101 20.57 4.81 -3.23
CA CYS A 101 19.30 5.31 -2.76
C CYS A 101 19.52 6.23 -1.55
N ASN A 102 19.00 7.46 -1.63
CA ASN A 102 18.98 8.34 -0.46
C ASN A 102 17.90 7.87 0.51
N SER A 103 18.30 7.16 1.53
CA SER A 103 17.42 6.63 2.58
C SER A 103 17.91 7.03 3.98
N GLU A 104 18.59 8.18 4.11
CA GLU A 104 19.16 8.62 5.37
C GLU A 104 18.11 8.82 6.46
N TYR A 105 16.98 9.43 6.11
CA TYR A 105 15.89 9.63 7.06
C TYR A 105 15.34 8.29 7.58
N TYR A 106 15.06 7.35 6.67
CA TYR A 106 14.61 6.01 7.06
C TYR A 106 15.66 5.27 7.88
N ARG A 107 16.93 5.37 7.53
CA ARG A 107 18.03 4.77 8.29
C ARG A 107 18.07 5.27 9.72
N ASN A 108 17.85 6.57 9.93
CA ASN A 108 17.79 7.16 11.26
C ASN A 108 16.58 6.63 12.06
N LEU A 109 15.40 6.51 11.43
CA LEU A 109 14.24 5.89 12.07
C LEU A 109 14.52 4.43 12.45
N TYR A 110 15.12 3.65 11.55
CA TYR A 110 15.48 2.26 11.80
C TYR A 110 16.48 2.11 12.96
N ALA A 111 17.54 2.89 12.96
CA ALA A 111 18.56 2.88 14.01
C ALA A 111 17.99 3.26 15.40
N ASN A 112 16.92 4.03 15.44
CA ASN A 112 16.24 4.43 16.67
C ASN A 112 15.05 3.51 17.05
N GLY A 113 14.90 2.34 16.41
CA GLY A 113 13.83 1.39 16.68
C GLY A 113 12.42 1.91 16.34
N LYS A 114 12.33 2.83 15.38
CA LYS A 114 11.06 3.43 14.90
C LYS A 114 10.52 2.77 13.63
N VAL A 115 11.12 1.67 13.22
CA VAL A 115 10.70 0.86 12.08
C VAL A 115 10.47 -0.57 12.55
N ILE A 116 9.32 -1.14 12.21
CA ILE A 116 9.06 -2.57 12.25
C ILE A 116 8.98 -3.11 10.83
N ALA A 117 9.61 -4.25 10.57
CA ALA A 117 9.53 -5.00 9.32
C ALA A 117 8.85 -6.35 9.58
N VAL A 118 7.69 -6.57 8.97
CA VAL A 118 6.83 -7.72 9.26
C VAL A 118 6.76 -8.75 8.14
N ASP A 119 7.44 -8.50 7.01
CA ASP A 119 7.63 -9.42 5.89
C ASP A 119 6.34 -10.18 5.50
N LEU A 120 5.26 -9.43 5.24
CA LEU A 120 3.98 -10.03 4.85
C LEU A 120 4.12 -10.79 3.53
N THR A 121 3.77 -12.06 3.56
CA THR A 121 3.63 -12.87 2.35
C THR A 121 2.45 -12.40 1.49
N GLY A 122 2.34 -12.89 0.26
CA GLY A 122 1.15 -12.65 -0.58
C GLY A 122 -0.08 -13.48 -0.20
N ASN A 123 -0.02 -14.30 0.84
CA ASN A 123 -1.14 -15.13 1.29
C ASN A 123 -1.94 -14.43 2.39
N PHE A 124 -2.90 -13.61 2.00
CA PHE A 124 -3.78 -12.84 2.88
C PHE A 124 -4.65 -13.69 3.82
N TYR A 125 -4.78 -14.99 3.56
CA TYR A 125 -5.62 -15.92 4.32
C TYR A 125 -4.84 -16.76 5.33
N SER A 126 -3.52 -16.59 5.44
CA SER A 126 -2.72 -17.37 6.38
C SER A 126 -2.73 -16.78 7.80
N ASP A 127 -2.63 -17.64 8.79
CA ASP A 127 -2.47 -17.21 10.19
C ASP A 127 -1.20 -16.38 10.37
N GLU A 128 -0.12 -16.71 9.67
CA GLU A 128 1.12 -15.93 9.68
C GLU A 128 0.90 -14.50 9.23
N PHE A 129 0.14 -14.31 8.14
CA PHE A 129 -0.21 -12.99 7.65
C PHE A 129 -0.98 -12.21 8.71
N ALA A 130 -2.00 -12.82 9.31
CA ALA A 130 -2.81 -12.20 10.36
C ALA A 130 -1.98 -11.81 11.59
N TYR A 131 -1.10 -12.70 12.06
CA TYR A 131 -0.20 -12.40 13.18
C TYR A 131 0.75 -11.25 12.88
N SER A 132 1.35 -11.23 11.70
CA SER A 132 2.26 -10.16 11.28
C SER A 132 1.55 -8.80 11.17
N VAL A 133 0.32 -8.77 10.66
CA VAL A 133 -0.50 -7.55 10.66
C VAL A 133 -0.76 -7.08 12.09
N VAL A 134 -1.18 -7.97 12.98
CA VAL A 134 -1.44 -7.62 14.40
C VAL A 134 -0.18 -7.12 15.09
N GLU A 135 0.99 -7.71 14.82
CA GLU A 135 2.27 -7.26 15.34
C GLU A 135 2.58 -5.83 14.86
N GLY A 136 2.42 -5.57 13.56
CA GLY A 136 2.60 -4.24 12.98
C GLY A 136 1.67 -3.19 13.59
N LEU A 137 0.37 -3.50 13.73
CA LEU A 137 -0.61 -2.60 14.34
C LEU A 137 -0.30 -2.33 15.82
N ASN A 138 0.11 -3.34 16.57
CA ASN A 138 0.54 -3.18 17.97
C ASN A 138 1.79 -2.31 18.09
N PHE A 139 2.70 -2.39 17.12
CA PHE A 139 3.87 -1.52 17.08
C PHE A 139 3.47 -0.06 16.86
N LEU A 140 2.58 0.21 15.89
CA LEU A 140 2.04 1.57 15.68
C LEU A 140 1.36 2.11 16.96
N ALA A 141 0.54 1.29 17.62
CA ALA A 141 -0.18 1.69 18.83
C ALA A 141 0.75 2.05 20.03
N LYS A 142 1.98 1.53 20.04
CA LYS A 142 2.98 1.78 21.10
C LYS A 142 3.95 2.91 20.76
N ASN A 143 3.88 3.46 19.56
CA ASN A 143 4.77 4.50 19.08
C ASN A 143 3.99 5.76 18.66
N GLU A 144 4.73 6.84 18.39
CA GLU A 144 4.14 8.15 18.12
C GLU A 144 3.91 8.39 16.63
N PRO A 145 2.80 9.09 16.26
CA PRO A 145 2.58 9.57 14.89
C PRO A 145 3.51 10.78 14.58
N PRO A 146 3.65 11.17 13.31
CA PRO A 146 3.01 10.61 12.11
C PRO A 146 3.52 9.22 11.76
N TYR A 147 2.58 8.34 11.37
CA TYR A 147 2.88 6.99 10.93
C TYR A 147 3.03 6.93 9.42
N CYS A 148 3.91 6.04 8.94
CA CYS A 148 3.94 5.62 7.54
C CYS A 148 3.77 4.10 7.45
N ILE A 149 2.87 3.65 6.61
CA ILE A 149 2.74 2.24 6.23
C ILE A 149 3.16 2.09 4.76
N HIS A 150 3.99 1.10 4.45
CA HIS A 150 4.43 0.84 3.09
C HIS A 150 4.68 -0.64 2.82
N CYS A 151 4.63 -1.00 1.55
CA CYS A 151 5.19 -2.22 0.99
C CYS A 151 6.04 -1.86 -0.23
N THR A 152 6.26 -2.74 -1.18
CA THR A 152 7.03 -2.44 -2.40
C THR A 152 6.38 -1.32 -3.23
N GLU A 153 5.09 -1.45 -3.54
CA GLU A 153 4.33 -0.49 -4.37
C GLU A 153 3.39 0.42 -3.55
N GLY A 154 3.20 0.15 -2.26
CA GLY A 154 2.20 0.85 -1.45
C GLY A 154 0.74 0.55 -1.88
N LYS A 155 0.51 -0.52 -2.62
CA LYS A 155 -0.77 -0.86 -3.25
C LYS A 155 -1.50 -1.96 -2.49
N ASP A 156 -1.05 -3.23 -2.58
CA ASP A 156 -1.81 -4.40 -2.12
C ASP A 156 -1.70 -4.61 -0.59
N ARG A 157 -0.54 -5.02 -0.06
CA ARG A 157 -0.33 -5.21 1.39
C ARG A 157 -0.58 -3.93 2.19
N THR A 158 -0.16 -2.80 1.65
CA THR A 158 -0.42 -1.49 2.23
C THR A 158 -1.92 -1.14 2.15
N GLY A 159 -2.58 -1.45 1.03
CA GLY A 159 -4.02 -1.26 0.85
C GLY A 159 -4.81 -2.06 1.87
N PHE A 160 -4.51 -3.34 2.03
CA PHE A 160 -5.14 -4.21 3.01
C PHE A 160 -4.97 -3.69 4.46
N THR A 161 -3.75 -3.30 4.83
CA THR A 161 -3.48 -2.79 6.18
C THR A 161 -4.15 -1.43 6.42
N ALA A 162 -4.17 -0.54 5.42
CA ALA A 162 -4.90 0.73 5.50
C ALA A 162 -6.39 0.49 5.71
N MET A 163 -6.99 -0.40 4.92
CA MET A 163 -8.41 -0.78 5.03
C MET A 163 -8.77 -1.27 6.44
N ILE A 164 -7.94 -2.09 7.07
CA ILE A 164 -8.14 -2.53 8.46
C ILE A 164 -8.12 -1.32 9.41
N LEU A 165 -7.12 -0.43 9.29
CA LEU A 165 -7.02 0.76 10.13
C LEU A 165 -8.23 1.69 9.94
N GLU A 166 -8.65 1.90 8.72
CA GLU A 166 -9.81 2.72 8.36
C GLU A 166 -11.09 2.14 8.95
N ALA A 167 -11.32 0.82 8.79
CA ALA A 167 -12.48 0.12 9.35
C ALA A 167 -12.48 0.20 10.89
N LEU A 168 -11.36 -0.08 11.55
CA LEU A 168 -11.22 0.03 13.01
C LEU A 168 -11.48 1.46 13.53
N LEU A 169 -11.18 2.47 12.72
CA LEU A 169 -11.38 3.87 13.03
C LEU A 169 -12.71 4.41 12.49
N GLY A 170 -13.61 3.53 12.06
CA GLY A 170 -15.00 3.84 11.75
C GLY A 170 -15.22 4.51 10.40
N ALA A 171 -14.36 4.24 9.42
CA ALA A 171 -14.57 4.63 8.04
C ALA A 171 -15.78 3.88 7.45
N THR A 172 -16.48 4.54 6.55
CA THR A 172 -17.52 3.93 5.73
C THR A 172 -16.88 3.06 4.64
N LEU A 173 -17.65 2.12 4.08
CA LEU A 173 -17.19 1.29 2.97
C LEU A 173 -16.79 2.16 1.76
N ASP A 174 -17.52 3.23 1.48
CA ASP A 174 -17.20 4.13 0.36
C ASP A 174 -15.84 4.82 0.57
N GLU A 175 -15.55 5.31 1.78
CA GLU A 175 -14.23 5.89 2.12
C GLU A 175 -13.09 4.89 1.93
N ILE A 176 -13.28 3.63 2.37
CA ILE A 176 -12.32 2.55 2.20
C ILE A 176 -12.10 2.23 0.72
N ILE A 177 -13.18 2.12 -0.05
CA ILE A 177 -13.13 1.90 -1.50
C ILE A 177 -12.36 3.03 -2.19
N ASP A 178 -12.64 4.26 -1.86
CA ASP A 178 -12.03 5.44 -2.46
C ASP A 178 -10.52 5.48 -2.20
N ASP A 179 -10.07 5.23 -0.95
CA ASP A 179 -8.63 5.16 -0.66
C ASP A 179 -7.97 3.98 -1.39
N TYR A 180 -8.56 2.78 -1.32
CA TYR A 180 -7.99 1.60 -1.98
C TYR A 180 -7.84 1.80 -3.47
N MET A 181 -8.89 2.26 -4.15
CA MET A 181 -8.94 2.46 -5.60
C MET A 181 -8.04 3.61 -6.09
N LEU A 182 -7.68 4.55 -5.22
CA LEU A 182 -6.72 5.60 -5.56
C LEU A 182 -5.34 5.03 -5.95
N SER A 183 -4.92 3.88 -5.39
CA SER A 183 -3.70 3.20 -5.82
C SER A 183 -3.82 2.69 -7.26
N PHE A 184 -4.95 2.15 -7.65
CA PHE A 184 -5.20 1.69 -9.02
C PHE A 184 -5.33 2.85 -10.00
N TYR A 185 -5.87 3.97 -9.56
CA TYR A 185 -5.83 5.19 -10.34
C TYR A 185 -4.39 5.69 -10.54
N ASN A 186 -3.59 5.74 -9.48
CA ASN A 186 -2.20 6.21 -9.53
C ASN A 186 -1.33 5.35 -10.47
N TYR A 187 -1.45 4.03 -10.41
CA TYR A 187 -0.61 3.12 -11.20
C TYR A 187 -1.12 2.89 -12.62
N TYR A 188 -2.44 2.80 -12.80
CA TYR A 188 -3.04 2.31 -14.04
C TYR A 188 -4.03 3.29 -14.68
N GLY A 189 -4.28 4.43 -14.06
CA GLY A 189 -5.28 5.40 -14.53
C GLY A 189 -6.73 4.91 -14.41
N ILE A 190 -6.98 3.81 -13.67
CA ILE A 190 -8.31 3.23 -13.55
C ILE A 190 -9.23 4.20 -12.79
N ASN A 191 -10.28 4.64 -13.46
CA ASN A 191 -11.26 5.59 -12.96
C ASN A 191 -12.67 5.04 -13.16
N LYS A 192 -13.52 5.19 -12.13
CA LYS A 192 -14.90 4.70 -12.15
C LYS A 192 -15.71 5.19 -13.36
N ASP A 193 -15.50 6.45 -13.75
CA ASP A 193 -16.26 7.08 -14.83
C ASP A 193 -15.72 6.71 -16.23
N LYS A 194 -14.39 6.56 -16.36
CA LYS A 194 -13.75 6.30 -17.65
C LYS A 194 -13.59 4.81 -17.94
N GLU A 195 -13.34 3.98 -16.90
CA GLU A 195 -13.09 2.55 -17.02
C GLU A 195 -13.91 1.73 -16.04
N PRO A 196 -15.26 1.86 -16.04
CA PRO A 196 -16.11 1.23 -15.02
C PRO A 196 -15.96 -0.29 -14.93
N LYS A 197 -15.66 -0.96 -16.05
CA LYS A 197 -15.45 -2.42 -16.06
C LYS A 197 -14.19 -2.84 -15.31
N ARG A 198 -13.07 -2.15 -15.55
CA ARG A 198 -11.81 -2.42 -14.85
C ARG A 198 -11.90 -2.03 -13.38
N TYR A 199 -12.54 -0.91 -13.09
CA TYR A 199 -12.81 -0.48 -11.73
C TYR A 199 -13.57 -1.56 -10.96
N GLN A 200 -14.66 -2.10 -11.55
CA GLN A 200 -15.46 -3.14 -10.92
C GLN A 200 -14.68 -4.47 -10.81
N ALA A 201 -13.84 -4.82 -11.78
CA ALA A 201 -12.99 -6.00 -11.72
C ALA A 201 -12.01 -5.94 -10.53
N VAL A 202 -11.37 -4.79 -10.31
CA VAL A 202 -10.49 -4.58 -9.15
C VAL A 202 -11.25 -4.75 -7.85
N LEU A 203 -12.44 -4.15 -7.72
CA LEU A 203 -13.26 -4.28 -6.52
C LEU A 203 -13.64 -5.74 -6.25
N ASN A 204 -14.09 -6.45 -7.26
CA ASN A 204 -14.56 -7.83 -7.11
C ASN A 204 -13.44 -8.80 -6.74
N VAL A 205 -12.26 -8.66 -7.36
CA VAL A 205 -11.17 -9.64 -7.22
C VAL A 205 -10.24 -9.28 -6.06
N ASN A 206 -9.96 -8.01 -5.85
CA ASN A 206 -9.01 -7.62 -4.81
C ASN A 206 -9.68 -7.21 -3.50
N LEU A 207 -10.63 -6.26 -3.56
CA LEU A 207 -11.16 -5.69 -2.32
C LEU A 207 -12.23 -6.57 -1.66
N MET A 208 -13.13 -7.15 -2.45
CA MET A 208 -14.26 -7.92 -1.91
C MET A 208 -13.88 -9.35 -1.50
N GLU A 209 -12.70 -9.82 -1.90
CA GLU A 209 -12.14 -11.11 -1.49
C GLU A 209 -11.12 -10.99 -0.35
N MET A 210 -10.71 -9.78 0.05
CA MET A 210 -9.87 -9.49 1.22
C MET A 210 -10.71 -9.38 2.50
#